data_213db2a4b26c53d398af2beb857e58e5
#
_entry.id   213db2a4b26c53d398af2beb857e58e5
#
_cell.length_a   1.000
_cell.length_b   1.000
_cell.length_c   1.000
_cell.angle_alpha   90.00
_cell.angle_beta   90.00
_cell.angle_gamma   90.00
#
_symmetry.space_group_name_H-M   'P 1'
#
loop_
_entity.id
_entity.type
_entity.pdbx_description
1 polymer ?
#
loop_
_entity_poly.entity_id
_entity_poly.type
_entity_poly.pdbx_seq_one_letter_code
_entity_poly.pdbx_strand_id
1 'polypeptide(L)'
;MAERASNKAPDEASGRAPGPDGASTGGSGRAPGSTRRRSERARRAIYDAALALVGEVGYARTTIEGIAARAGVGKQTIYRWWPSRAAVLLEAFLDLAEQAAGEADGGAGIDEIPDTGDLEADLKLVLRATVDEMNNPKYEVPSRALAAEGIVDAELGAEMARKMLEPQLRLYMGRLAAARPVEGVRRGLDLRIALELLVGPLAHRWLLRTAPLTHEYADTVVEYALYGLAPRG
;
A
#
# COMPACT_ATOMS: atom_id res chain seq x y z
N MET A 1 -49.49 -44.80 -49.58
CA MET A 1 -49.12 -46.19 -49.82
C MET A 1 -48.30 -46.57 -48.64
N ALA A 2 -48.92 -47.15 -47.70
CA ALA A 2 -49.06 -48.60 -47.47
C ALA A 2 -47.78 -49.11 -46.85
N GLU A 3 -47.71 -49.60 -45.75
CA GLU A 3 -48.46 -50.53 -44.87
C GLU A 3 -47.48 -51.45 -44.14
N ARG A 4 -47.72 -51.57 -42.90
CA ARG A 4 -47.85 -52.71 -41.97
C ARG A 4 -46.56 -53.27 -41.38
N ALA A 5 -46.47 -53.19 -40.11
CA ALA A 5 -47.11 -53.98 -39.01
C ALA A 5 -46.45 -55.35 -38.83
N SER A 6 -45.99 -55.67 -37.67
CA SER A 6 -46.55 -56.59 -36.70
C SER A 6 -45.49 -57.34 -35.92
N ASN A 7 -45.34 -57.10 -34.61
CA ASN A 7 -45.86 -58.03 -33.55
C ASN A 7 -45.00 -59.26 -33.24
N LYS A 8 -44.42 -59.35 -32.09
CA LYS A 8 -44.72 -60.31 -31.04
C LYS A 8 -43.65 -60.39 -29.94
N ALA A 9 -44.08 -60.13 -28.76
CA ALA A 9 -43.47 -60.69 -27.54
C ALA A 9 -44.21 -62.03 -27.27
N PRO A 10 -43.90 -62.80 -26.17
CA PRO A 10 -43.01 -62.61 -25.00
C PRO A 10 -42.15 -63.83 -24.73
N ASP A 11 -41.26 -63.91 -23.74
CA ASP A 11 -41.38 -64.70 -22.52
C ASP A 11 -40.13 -64.76 -21.67
N GLU A 12 -40.30 -64.53 -20.42
CA GLU A 12 -39.88 -65.14 -19.16
C GLU A 12 -38.42 -65.37 -18.81
N ALA A 13 -38.11 -64.70 -17.68
CA ALA A 13 -37.62 -65.17 -16.40
C ALA A 13 -36.19 -65.76 -16.32
N SER A 14 -35.38 -65.13 -15.53
CA SER A 14 -34.84 -65.69 -14.30
C SER A 14 -33.67 -64.88 -13.72
N GLY A 15 -33.87 -64.29 -12.64
CA GLY A 15 -33.18 -64.08 -11.41
C GLY A 15 -31.67 -64.14 -11.34
N ARG A 16 -31.08 -63.03 -10.95
CA ARG A 16 -30.03 -63.00 -9.94
C ARG A 16 -29.80 -61.58 -9.38
N ALA A 17 -29.99 -61.43 -8.10
CA ALA A 17 -29.75 -60.22 -7.32
C ALA A 17 -28.23 -60.04 -6.98
N PRO A 18 -27.88 -58.98 -6.21
CA PRO A 18 -26.99 -57.90 -6.62
C PRO A 18 -25.60 -58.02 -5.99
N GLY A 19 -24.60 -57.44 -6.65
CA GLY A 19 -23.32 -57.13 -6.06
C GLY A 19 -23.16 -55.63 -5.91
N PRO A 20 -22.61 -55.13 -4.79
CA PRO A 20 -22.44 -53.71 -4.56
C PRO A 20 -21.02 -53.29 -5.01
N ASP A 21 -20.92 -52.48 -6.01
CA ASP A 21 -19.67 -51.80 -6.30
C ASP A 21 -19.93 -50.33 -6.63
N GLY A 22 -19.69 -49.50 -5.66
CA GLY A 22 -18.64 -48.50 -5.57
C GLY A 22 -18.70 -47.41 -6.61
N ALA A 23 -19.74 -46.53 -6.59
CA ALA A 23 -19.63 -45.24 -7.22
C ALA A 23 -18.82 -44.32 -6.31
N SER A 24 -17.52 -44.31 -6.51
CA SER A 24 -16.62 -43.30 -5.97
C SER A 24 -16.75 -42.04 -6.83
N THR A 25 -17.74 -41.20 -6.55
CA THR A 25 -17.74 -39.81 -6.97
C THR A 25 -16.81 -39.05 -6.05
N GLY A 26 -15.53 -39.09 -6.38
CA GLY A 26 -14.51 -38.21 -5.78
C GLY A 26 -14.72 -36.77 -6.18
N GLY A 27 -15.76 -36.16 -5.63
CA GLY A 27 -15.90 -34.72 -5.61
C GLY A 27 -14.81 -34.13 -4.71
N SER A 28 -13.67 -33.73 -5.30
CA SER A 28 -12.64 -32.95 -4.63
C SER A 28 -13.21 -31.58 -4.22
N GLY A 29 -13.94 -31.58 -3.14
CA GLY A 29 -14.35 -30.36 -2.43
C GLY A 29 -13.10 -29.68 -1.85
N ARG A 30 -12.49 -28.84 -2.65
CA ARG A 30 -11.38 -28.00 -2.24
C ARG A 30 -11.88 -27.08 -1.14
N ALA A 31 -11.45 -27.30 0.10
CA ALA A 31 -11.84 -26.52 1.27
C ALA A 31 -11.63 -25.01 1.00
N PRO A 32 -12.60 -24.15 1.31
CA PRO A 32 -12.53 -22.69 1.05
C PRO A 32 -11.25 -22.04 1.59
N GLY A 33 -10.69 -22.54 2.70
CA GLY A 33 -9.47 -22.05 3.31
C GLY A 33 -8.18 -22.34 2.51
N SER A 34 -8.18 -23.36 1.60
CA SER A 34 -7.01 -23.66 0.78
C SER A 34 -6.85 -22.70 -0.40
N THR A 35 -7.97 -22.24 -0.97
CA THR A 35 -8.00 -21.29 -2.08
C THR A 35 -7.60 -19.89 -1.59
N ARG A 36 -8.10 -19.46 -0.43
CA ARG A 36 -7.75 -18.19 0.19
C ARG A 36 -6.26 -18.12 0.51
N ARG A 37 -5.71 -19.11 1.20
CA ARG A 37 -4.27 -19.19 1.51
C ARG A 37 -3.39 -19.18 0.26
N ARG A 38 -3.79 -19.85 -0.82
CA ARG A 38 -3.06 -19.81 -2.09
C ARG A 38 -3.09 -18.42 -2.72
N SER A 39 -4.22 -17.75 -2.67
CA SER A 39 -4.39 -16.37 -3.16
C SER A 39 -3.52 -15.39 -2.38
N GLU A 40 -3.50 -15.48 -1.05
CA GLU A 40 -2.67 -14.65 -0.17
C GLU A 40 -1.16 -14.87 -0.42
N ARG A 41 -0.73 -16.13 -0.57
CA ARG A 41 0.67 -16.44 -0.94
C ARG A 41 1.07 -15.89 -2.31
N ALA A 42 0.18 -16.01 -3.31
CA ALA A 42 0.45 -15.47 -4.64
C ALA A 42 0.54 -13.94 -4.60
N ARG A 43 -0.33 -13.29 -3.84
CA ARG A 43 -0.33 -11.83 -3.64
C ARG A 43 0.98 -11.36 -3.00
N ARG A 44 1.41 -12.03 -1.92
CA ARG A 44 2.68 -11.73 -1.26
C ARG A 44 3.86 -11.89 -2.22
N ALA A 45 3.95 -13.01 -2.95
CA ALA A 45 5.02 -13.25 -3.92
C ALA A 45 5.06 -12.17 -5.03
N ILE A 46 3.90 -11.65 -5.45
CA ILE A 46 3.82 -10.57 -6.42
C ILE A 46 4.35 -9.27 -5.83
N TYR A 47 4.03 -8.94 -4.58
CA TYR A 47 4.53 -7.76 -3.89
C TYR A 47 6.04 -7.80 -3.72
N ASP A 48 6.57 -8.90 -3.20
CA ASP A 48 8.00 -9.09 -3.01
C ASP A 48 8.76 -8.97 -4.34
N ALA A 49 8.21 -9.57 -5.41
CA ALA A 49 8.79 -9.47 -6.75
C ALA A 49 8.78 -8.05 -7.30
N ALA A 50 7.69 -7.29 -7.10
CA ALA A 50 7.56 -5.92 -7.57
C ALA A 50 8.57 -4.99 -6.87
N LEU A 51 8.62 -5.04 -5.54
CA LEU A 51 9.56 -4.24 -4.73
C LEU A 51 11.01 -4.55 -5.06
N ALA A 52 11.35 -5.85 -5.16
CA ALA A 52 12.71 -6.29 -5.50
C ALA A 52 13.14 -5.81 -6.89
N LEU A 53 12.27 -5.94 -7.91
CA LEU A 53 12.58 -5.47 -9.26
C LEU A 53 12.76 -3.96 -9.31
N VAL A 54 11.92 -3.19 -8.63
CA VAL A 54 12.09 -1.73 -8.57
C VAL A 54 13.42 -1.37 -7.92
N GLY A 55 13.84 -2.09 -6.87
CA GLY A 55 15.14 -1.90 -6.22
C GLY A 55 16.32 -2.24 -7.12
N GLU A 56 16.24 -3.31 -7.91
CA GLU A 56 17.34 -3.82 -8.73
C GLU A 56 17.49 -3.09 -10.06
N VAL A 57 16.39 -2.84 -10.76
CA VAL A 57 16.43 -2.31 -12.14
C VAL A 57 15.77 -0.95 -12.31
N GLY A 58 15.12 -0.44 -11.28
CA GLY A 58 14.35 0.79 -11.28
C GLY A 58 12.94 0.60 -11.89
N TYR A 59 12.04 1.56 -11.60
CA TYR A 59 10.64 1.50 -12.05
C TYR A 59 10.51 1.42 -13.57
N ALA A 60 11.27 2.21 -14.31
CA ALA A 60 11.16 2.28 -15.78
C ALA A 60 11.39 0.91 -16.47
N ARG A 61 12.24 0.06 -15.88
CA ARG A 61 12.54 -1.28 -16.40
C ARG A 61 11.72 -2.40 -15.77
N THR A 62 10.94 -2.09 -14.73
CA THR A 62 10.03 -3.05 -14.10
C THR A 62 8.81 -3.25 -14.99
N THR A 63 8.49 -4.50 -15.33
CA THR A 63 7.34 -4.88 -16.17
C THR A 63 6.44 -5.90 -15.48
N ILE A 64 5.18 -5.97 -15.89
CA ILE A 64 4.26 -7.01 -15.38
C ILE A 64 4.78 -8.41 -15.68
N GLU A 65 5.39 -8.61 -16.85
CA GLU A 65 6.02 -9.87 -17.23
C GLU A 65 7.17 -10.23 -16.30
N GLY A 66 8.02 -9.27 -15.97
CA GLY A 66 9.13 -9.45 -15.03
C GLY A 66 8.64 -9.78 -13.63
N ILE A 67 7.62 -9.07 -13.14
CA ILE A 67 6.98 -9.34 -11.84
C ILE A 67 6.38 -10.75 -11.83
N ALA A 68 5.62 -11.13 -12.87
CA ALA A 68 4.99 -12.43 -13.00
C ALA A 68 6.01 -13.58 -13.02
N ALA A 69 7.08 -13.43 -13.81
CA ALA A 69 8.16 -14.41 -13.91
C ALA A 69 8.85 -14.61 -12.55
N ARG A 70 9.19 -13.53 -11.86
CA ARG A 70 9.85 -13.56 -10.55
C ARG A 70 8.95 -14.14 -9.46
N ALA A 71 7.66 -13.80 -9.47
CA ALA A 71 6.66 -14.31 -8.51
C ALA A 71 6.21 -15.74 -8.79
N GLY A 72 6.60 -16.35 -9.92
CA GLY A 72 6.17 -17.68 -10.31
C GLY A 72 4.67 -17.77 -10.64
N VAL A 73 4.07 -16.70 -11.17
CA VAL A 73 2.65 -16.65 -11.53
C VAL A 73 2.46 -16.26 -13.00
N GLY A 74 1.28 -16.54 -13.54
CA GLY A 74 0.91 -16.05 -14.87
C GLY A 74 0.53 -14.57 -14.83
N LYS A 75 0.89 -13.79 -15.86
CA LYS A 75 0.52 -12.36 -15.96
C LYS A 75 -0.98 -12.10 -15.85
N GLN A 76 -1.82 -13.03 -16.31
CA GLN A 76 -3.28 -12.96 -16.14
C GLN A 76 -3.71 -12.96 -14.67
N THR A 77 -2.92 -13.58 -13.78
CA THR A 77 -3.17 -13.55 -12.35
C THR A 77 -2.96 -12.15 -11.80
N ILE A 78 -1.95 -11.43 -12.29
CA ILE A 78 -1.69 -10.05 -11.88
C ILE A 78 -2.81 -9.13 -12.40
N TYR A 79 -3.10 -9.15 -13.71
CA TYR A 79 -4.13 -8.29 -14.31
C TYR A 79 -5.54 -8.51 -13.74
N ARG A 80 -5.82 -9.67 -13.17
CA ARG A 80 -7.09 -9.91 -12.48
C ARG A 80 -7.28 -9.05 -11.23
N TRP A 81 -6.17 -8.64 -10.58
CA TRP A 81 -6.21 -7.87 -9.33
C TRP A 81 -5.75 -6.43 -9.51
N TRP A 82 -4.84 -6.17 -10.44
CA TRP A 82 -4.26 -4.83 -10.64
C TRP A 82 -4.27 -4.46 -12.12
N PRO A 83 -4.77 -3.24 -12.44
CA PRO A 83 -4.83 -2.77 -13.82
C PRO A 83 -3.45 -2.40 -14.39
N SER A 84 -2.47 -2.10 -13.53
CA SER A 84 -1.16 -1.63 -13.94
C SER A 84 -0.04 -2.07 -12.99
N ARG A 85 1.21 -1.95 -13.43
CA ARG A 85 2.39 -2.17 -12.57
C ARG A 85 2.46 -1.15 -11.43
N ALA A 86 1.99 0.07 -11.65
CA ALA A 86 1.93 1.12 -10.65
C ALA A 86 0.97 0.75 -9.51
N ALA A 87 -0.20 0.20 -9.86
CA ALA A 87 -1.16 -0.30 -8.87
C ALA A 87 -0.58 -1.47 -8.04
N VAL A 88 0.17 -2.39 -8.68
CA VAL A 88 0.87 -3.46 -7.96
C VAL A 88 1.88 -2.88 -6.97
N LEU A 89 2.71 -1.93 -7.43
CA LEU A 89 3.76 -1.34 -6.61
C LEU A 89 3.18 -0.53 -5.45
N LEU A 90 2.10 0.22 -5.69
CA LEU A 90 1.41 0.99 -4.64
C LEU A 90 0.89 0.07 -3.53
N GLU A 91 0.17 -1.02 -3.89
CA GLU A 91 -0.31 -1.95 -2.89
C GLU A 91 0.81 -2.73 -2.20
N ALA A 92 1.87 -3.08 -2.93
CA ALA A 92 3.04 -3.70 -2.35
C ALA A 92 3.74 -2.79 -1.34
N PHE A 93 3.80 -1.50 -1.61
CA PHE A 93 4.35 -0.51 -0.70
C PHE A 93 3.48 -0.32 0.55
N LEU A 94 2.15 -0.23 0.38
CA LEU A 94 1.22 -0.12 1.51
C LEU A 94 1.30 -1.34 2.43
N ASP A 95 1.36 -2.55 1.85
CA ASP A 95 1.53 -3.79 2.60
C ASP A 95 2.88 -3.85 3.34
N LEU A 96 3.95 -3.34 2.72
CA LEU A 96 5.26 -3.21 3.35
C LEU A 96 5.23 -2.26 4.55
N ALA A 97 4.56 -1.11 4.42
CA ALA A 97 4.40 -0.13 5.49
C ALA A 97 3.56 -0.69 6.65
N GLU A 98 2.46 -1.39 6.35
CA GLU A 98 1.60 -2.03 7.34
C GLU A 98 2.33 -3.12 8.14
N GLN A 99 3.19 -3.92 7.48
CA GLN A 99 4.03 -4.90 8.17
C GLN A 99 5.02 -4.24 9.12
N ALA A 100 5.65 -3.16 8.68
CA ALA A 100 6.61 -2.44 9.52
C ALA A 100 5.94 -1.82 10.75
N ALA A 101 4.73 -1.29 10.61
CA ALA A 101 3.95 -0.80 11.72
C ALA A 101 3.58 -1.92 12.71
N GLY A 102 3.32 -3.14 12.21
CA GLY A 102 3.01 -4.30 13.04
C GLY A 102 4.23 -4.94 13.73
N GLU A 103 5.43 -4.79 13.16
CA GLU A 103 6.69 -5.33 13.73
C GLU A 103 7.32 -4.38 14.77
N ALA A 104 7.01 -3.10 14.72
CA ALA A 104 7.49 -2.13 15.68
C ALA A 104 6.65 -2.23 16.96
N ASP A 105 7.21 -2.86 17.98
CA ASP A 105 6.69 -2.84 19.35
C ASP A 105 6.87 -1.40 19.91
N GLY A 106 5.99 -0.50 19.48
CA GLY A 106 6.07 0.94 19.76
C GLY A 106 6.00 1.84 18.53
N GLY A 107 5.46 1.34 17.39
CA GLY A 107 4.97 2.13 16.26
C GLY A 107 6.03 2.92 15.47
N ALA A 108 6.45 2.40 14.31
CA ALA A 108 7.02 3.26 13.27
C ALA A 108 5.93 4.07 12.53
N GLY A 109 4.64 3.82 12.81
CA GLY A 109 3.54 4.69 12.45
C GLY A 109 3.21 5.58 13.64
N ILE A 110 3.33 6.89 13.49
CA ILE A 110 2.79 7.80 14.50
C ILE A 110 1.28 7.77 14.34
N ASP A 111 0.60 6.99 15.18
CA ASP A 111 -0.87 6.94 15.20
C ASP A 111 -1.47 8.22 15.78
N GLU A 112 -0.72 8.93 16.60
CA GLU A 112 -1.10 10.20 17.20
C GLU A 112 0.13 11.06 17.45
N ILE A 113 0.07 12.34 17.05
CA ILE A 113 1.13 13.29 17.39
C ILE A 113 0.97 13.68 18.85
N PRO A 114 2.03 13.63 19.68
CA PRO A 114 1.95 14.03 21.07
C PRO A 114 1.40 15.45 21.22
N ASP A 115 0.59 15.68 22.25
CA ASP A 115 0.18 17.01 22.71
C ASP A 115 0.77 17.25 24.10
N THR A 116 2.05 17.59 24.12
CA THR A 116 2.78 17.85 25.38
C THR A 116 2.54 19.26 25.93
N GLY A 117 1.89 20.12 25.14
CA GLY A 117 1.75 21.56 25.43
C GLY A 117 2.92 22.39 24.87
N ASP A 118 3.89 21.74 24.21
CA ASP A 118 4.98 22.36 23.47
C ASP A 118 4.88 21.95 22.00
N LEU A 119 4.20 22.79 21.20
CA LEU A 119 3.96 22.52 19.79
C LEU A 119 5.26 22.37 19.00
N GLU A 120 6.27 23.18 19.32
CA GLU A 120 7.57 23.12 18.62
C GLU A 120 8.25 21.75 18.84
N ALA A 121 8.31 21.30 20.09
CA ALA A 121 8.89 20.01 20.43
C ALA A 121 8.13 18.85 19.77
N ASP A 122 6.79 18.89 19.80
CA ASP A 122 5.94 17.88 19.21
C ASP A 122 6.12 17.80 17.69
N LEU A 123 6.14 18.92 16.97
CA LEU A 123 6.37 18.98 15.54
C LEU A 123 7.79 18.54 15.15
N LYS A 124 8.82 18.93 15.92
CA LYS A 124 10.20 18.47 15.70
C LYS A 124 10.30 16.96 15.83
N LEU A 125 9.69 16.38 16.85
CA LEU A 125 9.68 14.93 17.06
C LEU A 125 9.11 14.20 15.83
N VAL A 126 7.95 14.65 15.34
CA VAL A 126 7.26 14.01 14.22
C VAL A 126 8.00 14.22 12.90
N LEU A 127 8.52 15.41 12.63
CA LEU A 127 9.29 15.66 11.41
C LEU A 127 10.61 14.87 11.38
N ARG A 128 11.27 14.69 12.52
CA ARG A 128 12.45 13.81 12.62
C ARG A 128 12.09 12.36 12.30
N ALA A 129 10.98 11.84 12.83
CA ALA A 129 10.50 10.50 12.51
C ALA A 129 10.16 10.36 11.01
N THR A 130 9.56 11.40 10.41
CA THR A 130 9.31 11.45 8.96
C THR A 130 10.62 11.41 8.16
N VAL A 131 11.66 12.11 8.61
CA VAL A 131 12.99 12.06 8.00
C VAL A 131 13.58 10.65 8.08
N ASP A 132 13.47 9.98 9.21
CA ASP A 132 13.96 8.62 9.40
C ASP A 132 13.24 7.63 8.46
N GLU A 133 11.92 7.75 8.34
CA GLU A 133 11.12 6.96 7.41
C GLU A 133 11.52 7.22 5.95
N MET A 134 11.65 8.49 5.54
CA MET A 134 12.02 8.87 4.18
C MET A 134 13.44 8.43 3.80
N ASN A 135 14.37 8.36 4.76
CA ASN A 135 15.74 7.90 4.57
C ASN A 135 15.90 6.38 4.73
N ASN A 136 14.87 5.66 5.15
CA ASN A 136 14.98 4.23 5.35
C ASN A 136 15.19 3.53 3.99
N PRO A 137 16.32 2.82 3.78
CA PRO A 137 16.63 2.18 2.50
C PRO A 137 15.57 1.19 2.00
N LYS A 138 14.81 0.60 2.91
CA LYS A 138 13.72 -0.34 2.59
C LYS A 138 12.58 0.36 1.85
N TYR A 139 12.32 1.62 2.17
CA TYR A 139 11.20 2.40 1.64
C TYR A 139 11.61 3.44 0.60
N GLU A 140 12.82 3.98 0.68
CA GLU A 140 13.29 5.10 -0.15
C GLU A 140 13.09 4.86 -1.65
N VAL A 141 13.58 3.72 -2.16
CA VAL A 141 13.55 3.43 -3.60
C VAL A 141 12.12 3.25 -4.11
N PRO A 142 11.26 2.37 -3.53
CA PRO A 142 9.89 2.21 -4.00
C PRO A 142 9.03 3.47 -3.81
N SER A 143 9.18 4.21 -2.69
CA SER A 143 8.44 5.46 -2.45
C SER A 143 8.78 6.52 -3.48
N ARG A 144 10.07 6.70 -3.79
CA ARG A 144 10.54 7.66 -4.78
C ARG A 144 10.06 7.29 -6.20
N ALA A 145 10.07 6.00 -6.53
CA ALA A 145 9.56 5.50 -7.79
C ALA A 145 8.06 5.78 -7.94
N LEU A 146 7.28 5.52 -6.88
CA LEU A 146 5.85 5.84 -6.85
C LEU A 146 5.58 7.34 -6.95
N ALA A 147 6.32 8.17 -6.20
CA ALA A 147 6.17 9.61 -6.24
C ALA A 147 6.45 10.18 -7.63
N ALA A 148 7.52 9.71 -8.30
CA ALA A 148 7.85 10.14 -9.64
C ALA A 148 6.78 9.73 -10.66
N GLU A 149 6.25 8.51 -10.56
CA GLU A 149 5.17 8.06 -11.46
C GLU A 149 3.85 8.77 -11.18
N GLY A 150 3.53 9.04 -9.92
CA GLY A 150 2.32 9.78 -9.55
C GLY A 150 2.29 11.24 -10.04
N ILE A 151 3.46 11.82 -10.38
CA ILE A 151 3.53 13.13 -11.05
C ILE A 151 3.08 13.03 -12.51
N VAL A 152 3.36 11.90 -13.17
CA VAL A 152 3.05 11.68 -14.60
C VAL A 152 1.66 11.08 -14.77
N ASP A 153 1.30 10.13 -13.91
CA ASP A 153 0.00 9.47 -13.90
C ASP A 153 -0.89 10.09 -12.82
N ALA A 154 -1.83 10.95 -13.25
CA ALA A 154 -2.72 11.69 -12.35
C ALA A 154 -3.65 10.78 -11.53
N GLU A 155 -4.07 9.62 -12.08
CA GLU A 155 -4.93 8.67 -11.37
C GLU A 155 -4.15 7.98 -10.24
N LEU A 156 -2.93 7.52 -10.54
CA LEU A 156 -2.02 6.99 -9.53
C LEU A 156 -1.68 8.03 -8.47
N GLY A 157 -1.39 9.27 -8.86
CA GLY A 157 -1.10 10.38 -7.96
C GLY A 157 -2.24 10.64 -6.99
N ALA A 158 -3.49 10.66 -7.49
CA ALA A 158 -4.68 10.82 -6.66
C ALA A 158 -4.89 9.63 -5.70
N GLU A 159 -4.61 8.41 -6.16
CA GLU A 159 -4.72 7.22 -5.31
C GLU A 159 -3.65 7.20 -4.21
N MET A 160 -2.41 7.57 -4.52
CA MET A 160 -1.34 7.74 -3.54
C MET A 160 -1.69 8.83 -2.52
N ALA A 161 -2.17 9.98 -2.97
CA ALA A 161 -2.60 11.04 -2.07
C ALA A 161 -3.66 10.53 -1.09
N ARG A 162 -4.69 9.85 -1.58
CA ARG A 162 -5.79 9.34 -0.77
C ARG A 162 -5.36 8.24 0.22
N LYS A 163 -4.52 7.29 -0.22
CA LYS A 163 -4.17 6.10 0.57
C LYS A 163 -2.96 6.29 1.48
N MET A 164 -2.00 7.11 1.08
CA MET A 164 -0.75 7.30 1.81
C MET A 164 -0.66 8.67 2.47
N LEU A 165 -0.87 9.74 1.70
CA LEU A 165 -0.59 11.09 2.15
C LEU A 165 -1.69 11.64 3.09
N GLU A 166 -2.96 11.58 2.68
CA GLU A 166 -4.06 12.18 3.45
C GLU A 166 -4.26 11.59 4.86
N PRO A 167 -4.09 10.30 5.13
CA PRO A 167 -4.13 9.77 6.48
C PRO A 167 -3.08 10.40 7.38
N GLN A 168 -1.85 10.50 6.91
CA GLN A 168 -0.72 11.06 7.62
C GLN A 168 -0.89 12.57 7.86
N LEU A 169 -1.32 13.31 6.83
CA LEU A 169 -1.57 14.75 6.93
C LEU A 169 -2.66 15.09 7.95
N ARG A 170 -3.68 14.25 8.11
CA ARG A 170 -4.73 14.45 9.12
C ARG A 170 -4.20 14.46 10.55
N LEU A 171 -3.18 13.66 10.85
CA LEU A 171 -2.54 13.65 12.18
C LEU A 171 -1.91 15.01 12.48
N TYR A 172 -1.14 15.56 11.54
CA TYR A 172 -0.53 16.89 11.68
C TYR A 172 -1.59 17.99 11.82
N MET A 173 -2.63 17.96 10.98
CA MET A 173 -3.71 18.95 11.06
C MET A 173 -4.44 18.85 12.40
N GLY A 174 -4.63 17.66 12.95
CA GLY A 174 -5.22 17.45 14.27
C GLY A 174 -4.42 18.14 15.36
N ARG A 175 -3.09 17.96 15.39
CA ARG A 175 -2.22 18.59 16.38
C ARG A 175 -2.19 20.13 16.22
N LEU A 176 -2.10 20.64 14.99
CA LEU A 176 -2.14 22.06 14.72
C LEU A 176 -3.50 22.69 15.10
N ALA A 177 -4.61 21.98 14.90
CA ALA A 177 -5.94 22.42 15.29
C ALA A 177 -6.11 22.45 16.83
N ALA A 178 -5.49 21.49 17.53
CA ALA A 178 -5.50 21.43 19.00
C ALA A 178 -4.59 22.48 19.65
N ALA A 179 -3.63 23.03 18.88
CA ALA A 179 -2.68 24.01 19.40
C ALA A 179 -3.39 25.25 19.96
N ARG A 180 -3.00 25.62 21.18
CA ARG A 180 -3.60 26.71 21.91
C ARG A 180 -2.90 28.04 21.58
N PRO A 181 -3.58 29.20 21.78
CA PRO A 181 -2.93 30.50 21.60
C PRO A 181 -1.65 30.68 22.43
N VAL A 182 -1.56 30.02 23.58
CA VAL A 182 -0.35 30.04 24.44
C VAL A 182 0.85 29.37 23.77
N GLU A 183 0.62 28.48 22.81
CA GLU A 183 1.67 27.84 22.00
C GLU A 183 2.10 28.67 20.77
N GLY A 184 1.63 29.92 20.69
CA GLY A 184 2.04 30.87 19.67
C GLY A 184 1.30 30.77 18.32
N VAL A 185 0.31 29.89 18.20
CA VAL A 185 -0.45 29.71 16.95
C VAL A 185 -1.53 30.77 16.83
N ARG A 186 -1.55 31.49 15.69
CA ARG A 186 -2.56 32.50 15.41
C ARG A 186 -3.94 31.89 15.17
N ARG A 187 -5.00 32.58 15.58
CA ARG A 187 -6.39 32.20 15.26
C ARG A 187 -6.66 32.28 13.75
N GLY A 188 -7.45 31.33 13.23
CA GLY A 188 -7.84 31.32 11.82
C GLY A 188 -6.71 30.86 10.88
N LEU A 189 -5.74 30.09 11.40
CA LEU A 189 -4.71 29.48 10.58
C LEU A 189 -5.34 28.53 9.56
N ASP A 190 -4.94 28.66 8.29
CA ASP A 190 -5.22 27.62 7.31
C ASP A 190 -4.31 26.41 7.60
N LEU A 191 -4.91 25.34 8.13
CA LEU A 191 -4.19 24.17 8.57
C LEU A 191 -3.52 23.44 7.41
N ARG A 192 -4.09 23.52 6.20
CA ARG A 192 -3.50 22.89 5.02
C ARG A 192 -2.23 23.60 4.59
N ILE A 193 -2.27 24.92 4.50
CA ILE A 193 -1.08 25.73 4.17
C ILE A 193 -0.01 25.58 5.26
N ALA A 194 -0.40 25.61 6.53
CA ALA A 194 0.56 25.42 7.62
C ALA A 194 1.27 24.07 7.54
N LEU A 195 0.52 23.02 7.22
CA LEU A 195 1.07 21.69 7.01
C LEU A 195 2.01 21.64 5.78
N GLU A 196 1.63 22.26 4.67
CA GLU A 196 2.45 22.31 3.46
C GLU A 196 3.78 23.04 3.70
N LEU A 197 3.81 24.03 4.59
CA LEU A 197 5.06 24.69 5.02
C LEU A 197 5.98 23.74 5.82
N LEU A 198 5.42 22.78 6.54
CA LEU A 198 6.19 21.80 7.32
C LEU A 198 6.70 20.66 6.45
N VAL A 199 5.83 20.03 5.65
CA VAL A 199 6.18 18.80 4.91
C VAL A 199 6.73 19.07 3.51
N GLY A 200 6.35 20.18 2.88
CA GLY A 200 6.79 20.54 1.52
C GLY A 200 8.31 20.63 1.36
N PRO A 201 9.03 21.32 2.25
CA PRO A 201 10.50 21.39 2.19
C PRO A 201 11.18 20.03 2.30
N LEU A 202 10.67 19.13 3.15
CA LEU A 202 11.18 17.77 3.28
C LEU A 202 10.97 16.99 1.98
N ALA A 203 9.74 17.01 1.47
CA ALA A 203 9.38 16.33 0.22
C ALA A 203 10.21 16.83 -0.96
N HIS A 204 10.38 18.17 -1.09
CA HIS A 204 11.21 18.79 -2.13
C HIS A 204 12.65 18.30 -2.06
N ARG A 205 13.28 18.39 -0.87
CA ARG A 205 14.68 17.97 -0.67
C ARG A 205 14.87 16.49 -0.93
N TRP A 206 13.96 15.68 -0.43
CA TRP A 206 13.99 14.23 -0.61
C TRP A 206 13.77 13.81 -2.07
N LEU A 207 12.76 14.36 -2.74
CA LEU A 207 12.41 13.97 -4.12
C LEU A 207 13.52 14.38 -5.10
N LEU A 208 14.02 15.61 -4.98
CA LEU A 208 15.00 16.18 -5.91
C LEU A 208 16.45 15.92 -5.51
N ARG A 209 16.72 15.35 -4.31
CA ARG A 209 18.07 15.06 -3.80
C ARG A 209 18.98 16.29 -3.79
N THR A 210 18.44 17.47 -3.48
CA THR A 210 19.18 18.73 -3.50
C THR A 210 20.22 18.83 -2.40
N ALA A 211 19.99 18.13 -1.28
CA ALA A 211 20.92 18.00 -0.14
C ALA A 211 20.49 16.82 0.75
N PRO A 212 21.32 16.36 1.72
CA PRO A 212 20.91 15.36 2.69
C PRO A 212 19.68 15.80 3.50
N LEU A 213 18.75 14.89 3.73
CA LEU A 213 17.62 15.10 4.60
C LEU A 213 18.01 14.69 6.02
N THR A 214 18.10 15.66 6.95
CA THR A 214 18.60 15.45 8.31
C THR A 214 17.62 15.94 9.36
N HIS A 215 17.76 15.49 10.60
CA HIS A 215 16.98 15.99 11.73
C HIS A 215 17.16 17.49 11.95
N GLU A 216 18.39 17.99 11.82
CA GLU A 216 18.68 19.42 11.94
C GLU A 216 17.92 20.26 10.89
N TYR A 217 17.80 19.72 9.67
CA TYR A 217 16.98 20.37 8.64
C TYR A 217 15.50 20.36 9.00
N ALA A 218 14.98 19.25 9.50
CA ALA A 218 13.60 19.16 9.96
C ALA A 218 13.31 20.16 11.09
N ASP A 219 14.20 20.26 12.06
CA ASP A 219 14.10 21.23 13.16
C ASP A 219 14.04 22.67 12.65
N THR A 220 14.93 23.02 11.72
CA THR A 220 14.98 24.34 11.09
C THR A 220 13.69 24.66 10.33
N VAL A 221 13.12 23.66 9.62
CA VAL A 221 11.82 23.81 8.95
C VAL A 221 10.70 24.13 9.94
N VAL A 222 10.67 23.43 11.08
CA VAL A 222 9.68 23.71 12.15
C VAL A 222 9.85 25.15 12.67
N GLU A 223 11.08 25.55 12.97
CA GLU A 223 11.37 26.91 13.47
C GLU A 223 10.93 27.98 12.47
N TYR A 224 11.24 27.81 11.18
CA TYR A 224 10.83 28.77 10.15
C TYR A 224 9.32 28.77 9.92
N ALA A 225 8.66 27.64 10.01
CA ALA A 225 7.20 27.55 9.90
C ALA A 225 6.50 28.23 11.07
N LEU A 226 6.99 28.09 12.30
CA LEU A 226 6.39 28.69 13.48
C LEU A 226 6.71 30.18 13.64
N TYR A 227 7.93 30.58 13.33
CA TYR A 227 8.42 31.91 13.67
C TYR A 227 8.72 32.80 12.46
N GLY A 228 8.72 32.23 11.25
CA GLY A 228 9.06 32.96 10.02
C GLY A 228 10.57 33.15 9.85
N LEU A 229 10.91 33.96 8.82
CA LEU A 229 12.30 34.27 8.45
C LEU A 229 12.79 35.61 9.04
N ALA A 230 11.89 36.40 9.60
CA ALA A 230 12.25 37.69 10.19
C ALA A 230 12.98 37.49 11.53
N PRO A 231 13.91 38.40 11.89
CA PRO A 231 14.53 38.37 13.21
C PRO A 231 13.45 38.40 14.30
N ARG A 232 13.63 37.59 15.33
CA ARG A 232 12.83 37.70 16.54
C ARG A 232 13.20 39.03 17.24
N GLY A 233 12.26 39.93 17.40
CA GLY A 233 12.45 41.20 18.07
C GLY A 233 12.76 41.04 19.56
#